data_befb61af2b8a9e5fee75dea1010c23b2
#
_entry.id   befb61af2b8a9e5fee75dea1010c23b2
#
_cell.length_a   1.000
_cell.length_b   1.000
_cell.length_c   1.000
_cell.angle_alpha   90.00
_cell.angle_beta   90.00
_cell.angle_gamma   90.00
#
_symmetry.space_group_name_H-M   'P 1'
#
loop_
_entity.id
_entity.type
_entity.pdbx_description
1 polymer ?
#
loop_
_entity_poly.entity_id
_entity_poly.type
_entity_poly.pdbx_seq_one_letter_code
_entity_poly.pdbx_strand_id
1 'polypeptide(L)'
;MSRRLPVYLLIDSSGSMIGEPIHSVNVGISAMLSSLRQDPYALESVFLSLITFDSNVKELTPLTSLEQVQIDDIQLPRSGATHLGEALAFVADKVGNNVIRTTGDIKGDFRPMLFIMTDGSPSDLMAFRESLPKIRESQFSEIVACAAGP
;
A
#
# COMPACT_ATOMS: atom_id res chain seq x y z
N MET A 1 0.71 -25.61 1.18
CA MET A 1 0.78 -24.22 0.72
C MET A 1 0.97 -23.27 1.87
N SER A 2 1.88 -22.35 1.71
CA SER A 2 2.10 -21.33 2.72
C SER A 2 0.96 -20.32 2.73
N ARG A 3 0.66 -19.78 3.91
CA ARG A 3 -0.28 -18.69 4.03
C ARG A 3 0.32 -17.45 3.41
N ARG A 4 -0.49 -16.68 2.70
CA ARG A 4 -0.05 -15.42 2.12
C ARG A 4 -0.01 -14.32 3.18
N LEU A 5 0.96 -13.42 3.05
CA LEU A 5 0.99 -12.16 3.81
C LEU A 5 0.77 -11.01 2.82
N PRO A 6 -0.47 -10.51 2.72
CA PRO A 6 -0.74 -9.38 1.83
C PRO A 6 -0.15 -8.09 2.39
N VAL A 7 0.62 -7.37 1.56
CA VAL A 7 1.23 -6.10 1.93
C VAL A 7 0.78 -5.05 0.92
N TYR A 8 0.15 -4.00 1.41
CA TYR A 8 -0.33 -2.89 0.59
C TYR A 8 0.56 -1.68 0.79
N LEU A 9 1.11 -1.19 -0.32
CA LEU A 9 1.91 0.04 -0.33
C LEU A 9 1.05 1.16 -0.89
N LEU A 10 0.77 2.15 -0.07
CA LEU A 10 -0.07 3.29 -0.42
C LEU A 10 0.82 4.54 -0.47
N ILE A 11 1.07 5.04 -1.67
CA ILE A 11 2.08 6.07 -1.92
C ILE A 11 1.42 7.34 -2.42
N ASP A 12 1.69 8.44 -1.72
CA ASP A 12 1.26 9.77 -2.14
C ASP A 12 1.98 10.15 -3.43
N SER A 13 1.21 10.44 -4.47
CA SER A 13 1.71 10.91 -5.76
C SER A 13 1.28 12.33 -6.07
N SER A 14 0.95 13.11 -5.02
CA SER A 14 0.61 14.53 -5.18
C SER A 14 1.82 15.35 -5.60
N GLY A 15 1.58 16.60 -6.04
CA GLY A 15 2.63 17.46 -6.56
C GLY A 15 3.78 17.72 -5.59
N SER A 16 3.50 17.71 -4.28
CA SER A 16 4.51 17.91 -3.26
C SER A 16 5.53 16.76 -3.16
N MET A 17 5.22 15.62 -3.75
CA MET A 17 6.13 14.46 -3.78
C MET A 17 7.13 14.54 -4.94
N ILE A 18 6.99 15.50 -5.85
CA ILE A 18 7.90 15.64 -6.99
C ILE A 18 9.31 15.91 -6.51
N GLY A 19 10.29 15.30 -7.15
CA GLY A 19 11.70 15.48 -6.86
C GLY A 19 12.22 14.48 -5.84
N GLU A 20 12.87 14.97 -4.79
CA GLU A 20 13.55 14.11 -3.82
C GLU A 20 12.61 13.18 -3.04
N PRO A 21 11.41 13.61 -2.59
CA PRO A 21 10.53 12.68 -1.86
C PRO A 21 10.20 11.43 -2.66
N ILE A 22 9.76 11.58 -3.92
CA ILE A 22 9.41 10.40 -4.72
C ILE A 22 10.64 9.58 -5.10
N HIS A 23 11.76 10.24 -5.33
CA HIS A 23 13.01 9.54 -5.60
C HIS A 23 13.38 8.63 -4.42
N SER A 24 13.30 9.17 -3.20
CA SER A 24 13.57 8.39 -1.98
C SER A 24 12.61 7.21 -1.83
N VAL A 25 11.33 7.40 -2.17
CA VAL A 25 10.33 6.33 -2.14
C VAL A 25 10.71 5.24 -3.13
N ASN A 26 11.04 5.60 -4.37
CA ASN A 26 11.41 4.63 -5.40
C ASN A 26 12.65 3.82 -5.00
N VAL A 27 13.66 4.48 -4.45
CA VAL A 27 14.87 3.82 -3.96
C VAL A 27 14.53 2.89 -2.79
N GLY A 28 13.70 3.36 -1.86
CA GLY A 28 13.28 2.56 -0.71
C GLY A 28 12.51 1.31 -1.08
N ILE A 29 11.57 1.42 -2.02
CA ILE A 29 10.80 0.27 -2.51
C ILE A 29 11.72 -0.74 -3.17
N SER A 30 12.64 -0.28 -4.02
CA SER A 30 13.60 -1.14 -4.71
C SER A 30 14.49 -1.89 -3.71
N ALA A 31 14.98 -1.19 -2.69
CA ALA A 31 15.80 -1.79 -1.64
C ALA A 31 15.02 -2.81 -0.82
N MET A 32 13.77 -2.48 -0.47
CA MET A 32 12.88 -3.38 0.26
C MET A 32 12.64 -4.68 -0.51
N LEU A 33 12.31 -4.56 -1.80
CA LEU A 33 12.08 -5.74 -2.64
C LEU A 33 13.32 -6.62 -2.72
N SER A 34 14.48 -6.00 -2.91
CA SER A 34 15.75 -6.72 -3.00
C SER A 34 16.03 -7.49 -1.70
N SER A 35 15.81 -6.83 -0.56
CA SER A 35 16.02 -7.43 0.75
C SER A 35 15.06 -8.58 1.01
N LEU A 36 13.77 -8.38 0.73
CA LEU A 36 12.75 -9.41 0.95
C LEU A 36 12.98 -10.64 0.07
N ARG A 37 13.45 -10.44 -1.15
CA ARG A 37 13.70 -11.56 -2.07
C ARG A 37 14.87 -12.44 -1.65
N GLN A 38 15.70 -11.98 -0.71
CA GLN A 38 16.78 -12.78 -0.14
C GLN A 38 16.31 -13.65 1.03
N ASP A 39 15.12 -13.40 1.55
CA ASP A 39 14.53 -14.18 2.62
C ASP A 39 13.60 -15.25 2.03
N PRO A 40 13.91 -16.56 2.18
CA PRO A 40 13.07 -17.61 1.60
C PRO A 40 11.63 -17.60 2.11
N TYR A 41 11.42 -17.25 3.37
CA TYR A 41 10.06 -17.20 3.94
C TYR A 41 9.26 -16.05 3.34
N ALA A 42 9.88 -14.88 3.19
CA ALA A 42 9.21 -13.74 2.57
C ALA A 42 8.91 -14.02 1.11
N LEU A 43 9.86 -14.60 0.38
CA LEU A 43 9.69 -14.94 -1.03
C LEU A 43 8.51 -15.87 -1.26
N GLU A 44 8.27 -16.77 -0.31
CA GLU A 44 7.19 -17.75 -0.40
C GLU A 44 5.83 -17.17 0.03
N SER A 45 5.80 -16.24 0.98
CA SER A 45 4.55 -15.81 1.62
C SER A 45 4.09 -14.40 1.24
N VAL A 46 4.99 -13.48 0.94
CA VAL A 46 4.63 -12.07 0.74
C VAL A 46 3.99 -11.85 -0.64
N PHE A 47 2.85 -11.17 -0.64
CA PHE A 47 2.19 -10.65 -1.83
C PHE A 47 2.12 -9.14 -1.69
N LEU A 48 2.49 -8.42 -2.74
CA LEU A 48 2.55 -6.96 -2.71
C LEU A 48 1.55 -6.34 -3.68
N SER A 49 0.94 -5.25 -3.22
CA SER A 49 0.13 -4.38 -4.07
C SER A 49 0.65 -2.95 -3.94
N LEU A 50 0.73 -2.24 -5.04
CA LEU A 50 1.17 -0.85 -5.08
C LEU A 50 0.02 0.03 -5.55
N ILE A 51 -0.35 0.99 -4.72
CA ILE A 51 -1.44 1.92 -4.98
C ILE A 51 -0.90 3.34 -4.80
N THR A 52 -1.14 4.21 -5.75
CA THR A 52 -0.78 5.62 -5.64
C THR A 52 -2.03 6.48 -5.52
N PHE A 53 -1.89 7.63 -4.88
CA PHE A 53 -3.00 8.55 -4.74
C PHE A 53 -2.54 10.01 -4.82
N ASP A 54 -3.32 10.79 -5.53
CA ASP A 54 -3.25 12.25 -5.56
C ASP A 54 -4.71 12.74 -5.54
N SER A 55 -5.19 13.39 -6.56
CA SER A 55 -6.63 13.64 -6.74
C SER A 55 -7.35 12.39 -7.28
N ASN A 56 -6.59 11.40 -7.75
CA ASN A 56 -7.11 10.11 -8.21
C ASN A 56 -6.35 8.98 -7.53
N VAL A 57 -7.05 7.88 -7.29
CA VAL A 57 -6.44 6.67 -6.72
C VAL A 57 -6.21 5.68 -7.84
N LYS A 58 -4.99 5.15 -7.93
CA LYS A 58 -4.61 4.20 -8.99
C LYS A 58 -3.95 2.97 -8.40
N GLU A 59 -4.42 1.80 -8.80
CA GLU A 59 -3.73 0.55 -8.51
C GLU A 59 -2.69 0.31 -9.61
N LEU A 60 -1.43 0.59 -9.31
CA LEU A 60 -0.35 0.37 -10.26
C LEU A 60 0.02 -1.11 -10.37
N THR A 61 -0.03 -1.82 -9.25
CA THR A 61 0.28 -3.24 -9.19
C THR A 61 -0.77 -3.92 -8.33
N PRO A 62 -1.57 -4.84 -8.90
CA PRO A 62 -2.48 -5.62 -8.08
C PRO A 62 -1.71 -6.57 -7.17
N LEU A 63 -2.38 -7.14 -6.18
CA LEU A 63 -1.76 -8.04 -5.23
C LEU A 63 -1.09 -9.21 -5.97
N THR A 64 0.23 -9.25 -5.95
CA THR A 64 1.06 -10.16 -6.74
C THR A 64 2.13 -10.78 -5.85
N SER A 65 2.47 -12.04 -6.10
CA SER A 65 3.51 -12.71 -5.34
C SER A 65 4.85 -11.99 -5.45
N LEU A 66 5.63 -12.03 -4.39
CA LEU A 66 6.93 -11.36 -4.35
C LEU A 66 7.88 -11.88 -5.45
N GLU A 67 7.76 -13.14 -5.84
CA GLU A 67 8.55 -13.72 -6.92
C GLU A 67 8.26 -13.07 -8.28
N GLN A 68 7.01 -12.70 -8.51
CA GLN A 68 6.53 -12.24 -9.82
C GLN A 68 6.38 -10.74 -9.90
N VAL A 69 6.30 -10.04 -8.77
CA VAL A 69 6.03 -8.61 -8.77
C VAL A 69 7.17 -7.82 -9.41
N GLN A 70 6.81 -6.90 -10.29
CA GLN A 70 7.73 -5.95 -10.90
C GLN A 70 7.18 -4.55 -10.64
N ILE A 71 7.98 -3.72 -10.01
CA ILE A 71 7.58 -2.36 -9.69
C ILE A 71 8.55 -1.40 -10.36
N ASP A 72 8.05 -0.68 -11.36
CA ASP A 72 8.80 0.38 -12.01
C ASP A 72 8.79 1.63 -11.13
N ASP A 73 9.70 2.55 -11.40
CA ASP A 73 9.72 3.82 -10.71
C ASP A 73 8.39 4.54 -10.87
N ILE A 74 7.89 5.06 -9.74
CA ILE A 74 6.62 5.79 -9.72
C ILE A 74 6.81 7.13 -10.42
N GLN A 75 5.98 7.39 -11.43
CA GLN A 75 5.96 8.66 -12.14
C GLN A 75 4.86 9.53 -11.57
N LEU A 76 5.14 10.82 -11.41
CA LEU A 76 4.19 11.74 -10.83
C LEU A 76 3.57 12.66 -11.87
N PRO A 77 2.28 13.00 -11.74
CA PRO A 77 1.71 14.11 -12.48
C PRO A 77 2.33 15.43 -11.97
N ARG A 78 2.15 16.50 -12.73
CA ARG A 78 2.73 17.79 -12.41
C ARG A 78 2.10 18.46 -11.19
N SER A 79 0.88 18.09 -10.87
CA SER A 79 0.14 18.64 -9.73
C SER A 79 -0.96 17.66 -9.35
N GLY A 80 -1.43 17.77 -8.11
CA GLY A 80 -2.54 16.97 -7.63
C GLY A 80 -2.76 17.22 -6.15
N ALA A 81 -3.98 16.99 -5.71
CA ALA A 81 -4.34 17.05 -4.31
C ALA A 81 -3.97 15.76 -3.58
N THR A 82 -4.13 15.75 -2.27
CA THR A 82 -3.80 14.59 -1.43
C THR A 82 -5.08 13.96 -0.92
N HIS A 83 -5.68 13.09 -1.71
CA HIS A 83 -6.95 12.42 -1.37
C HIS A 83 -6.71 11.13 -0.60
N LEU A 84 -6.10 11.23 0.57
CA LEU A 84 -5.77 10.10 1.42
C LEU A 84 -7.02 9.34 1.88
N GLY A 85 -8.12 10.04 2.17
CA GLY A 85 -9.36 9.40 2.59
C GLY A 85 -9.92 8.48 1.52
N GLU A 86 -9.97 8.94 0.28
CA GLU A 86 -10.41 8.12 -0.85
C GLU A 86 -9.48 6.93 -1.07
N ALA A 87 -8.17 7.14 -0.92
CA ALA A 87 -7.18 6.08 -1.05
C ALA A 87 -7.35 5.01 0.01
N LEU A 88 -7.60 5.40 1.26
CA LEU A 88 -7.83 4.45 2.35
C LEU A 88 -9.09 3.63 2.11
N ALA A 89 -10.16 4.25 1.63
CA ALA A 89 -11.38 3.53 1.27
C ALA A 89 -11.12 2.52 0.15
N PHE A 90 -10.34 2.92 -0.84
CA PHE A 90 -9.95 2.04 -1.94
C PHE A 90 -9.17 0.82 -1.45
N VAL A 91 -8.20 1.03 -0.55
CA VAL A 91 -7.42 -0.06 0.05
C VAL A 91 -8.33 -1.00 0.83
N ALA A 92 -9.26 -0.46 1.62
CA ALA A 92 -10.20 -1.29 2.39
C ALA A 92 -11.04 -2.18 1.47
N ASP A 93 -11.50 -1.65 0.33
CA ASP A 93 -12.22 -2.44 -0.67
C ASP A 93 -11.35 -3.55 -1.26
N LYS A 94 -10.09 -3.24 -1.57
CA LYS A 94 -9.16 -4.24 -2.10
C LYS A 94 -8.89 -5.34 -1.08
N VAL A 95 -8.73 -5.00 0.20
CA VAL A 95 -8.57 -6.00 1.26
C VAL A 95 -9.79 -6.90 1.32
N GLY A 96 -10.98 -6.33 1.26
CA GLY A 96 -12.22 -7.11 1.28
C GLY A 96 -12.33 -8.09 0.13
N ASN A 97 -11.79 -7.73 -1.06
CA ASN A 97 -11.86 -8.57 -2.26
C ASN A 97 -10.70 -9.56 -2.38
N ASN A 98 -9.51 -9.19 -1.90
CA ASN A 98 -8.27 -9.93 -2.18
C ASN A 98 -7.81 -10.81 -1.04
N VAL A 99 -8.12 -10.46 0.21
CA VAL A 99 -7.60 -11.15 1.39
C VAL A 99 -8.56 -12.26 1.79
N ILE A 100 -8.03 -13.46 1.94
CA ILE A 100 -8.81 -14.63 2.35
C ILE A 100 -8.83 -14.67 3.87
N ARG A 101 -10.02 -14.56 4.46
CA ARG A 101 -10.18 -14.60 5.92
C ARG A 101 -10.19 -16.04 6.42
N THR A 102 -9.62 -16.25 7.60
CA THR A 102 -9.70 -17.55 8.26
C THR A 102 -11.14 -17.80 8.74
N THR A 103 -11.65 -18.98 8.42
CA THR A 103 -12.96 -19.46 8.89
C THR A 103 -12.76 -20.77 9.66
N GLY A 104 -13.85 -21.38 10.13
CA GLY A 104 -13.78 -22.67 10.80
C GLY A 104 -13.22 -23.78 9.92
N ASP A 105 -13.42 -23.67 8.59
CA ASP A 105 -13.03 -24.69 7.63
C ASP A 105 -11.75 -24.37 6.85
N ILE A 106 -11.37 -23.09 6.76
CA ILE A 106 -10.28 -22.62 5.92
C ILE A 106 -9.33 -21.75 6.72
N LYS A 107 -8.04 -22.08 6.64
CA LYS A 107 -7.00 -21.22 7.17
C LYS A 107 -6.65 -20.18 6.11
N GLY A 108 -7.06 -18.93 6.34
CA GLY A 108 -6.89 -17.85 5.39
C GLY A 108 -5.49 -17.24 5.39
N ASP A 109 -5.39 -16.07 4.77
CA ASP A 109 -4.16 -15.29 4.74
C ASP A 109 -3.80 -14.78 6.13
N PHE A 110 -2.54 -14.43 6.33
CA PHE A 110 -2.15 -13.62 7.48
C PHE A 110 -2.87 -12.27 7.39
N ARG A 111 -3.05 -11.62 8.54
CA ARG A 111 -3.64 -10.28 8.54
C ARG A 111 -2.77 -9.35 7.71
N PRO A 112 -3.36 -8.55 6.82
CA PRO A 112 -2.56 -7.73 5.91
C PRO A 112 -1.80 -6.62 6.62
N MET A 113 -0.77 -6.10 5.96
CA MET A 113 -0.01 -4.94 6.41
C MET A 113 -0.27 -3.78 5.46
N LEU A 114 -0.30 -2.57 5.99
CA LEU A 114 -0.47 -1.35 5.21
C LEU A 114 0.68 -0.39 5.50
N PHE A 115 1.38 0.02 4.43
CA PHE A 115 2.41 1.05 4.50
C PHE A 115 1.92 2.27 3.76
N ILE A 116 1.92 3.42 4.43
CA ILE A 116 1.48 4.69 3.85
C ILE A 116 2.68 5.64 3.82
N MET A 117 2.96 6.18 2.65
CA MET A 117 4.01 7.19 2.49
C MET A 117 3.38 8.46 1.92
N THR A 118 3.43 9.54 2.71
CA THR A 118 2.85 10.83 2.36
C THR A 118 3.67 11.93 2.99
N ASP A 119 3.67 13.12 2.39
CA ASP A 119 4.36 14.28 2.93
C ASP A 119 3.41 15.32 3.51
N GLY A 120 2.11 15.03 3.56
CA GLY A 120 1.15 16.03 3.98
C GLY A 120 -0.12 15.48 4.60
N SER A 121 -1.00 16.42 4.94
CA SER A 121 -2.31 16.09 5.47
C SER A 121 -3.29 15.80 4.34
N PRO A 122 -4.32 14.98 4.60
CA PRO A 122 -5.33 14.72 3.59
C PRO A 122 -6.09 16.01 3.24
N SER A 123 -6.38 16.20 1.95
CA SER A 123 -7.20 17.30 1.47
C SER A 123 -8.69 16.96 1.47
N ASP A 124 -9.03 15.68 1.55
CA ASP A 124 -10.39 15.17 1.57
C ASP A 124 -10.79 14.70 2.97
N LEU A 125 -10.87 15.65 3.91
CA LEU A 125 -11.05 15.36 5.34
C LEU A 125 -12.31 14.53 5.63
N MET A 126 -13.42 14.81 4.95
CA MET A 126 -14.65 14.06 5.16
C MET A 126 -14.49 12.60 4.74
N ALA A 127 -13.96 12.37 3.55
CA ALA A 127 -13.68 11.02 3.07
C ALA A 127 -12.66 10.31 3.95
N PHE A 128 -11.68 11.05 4.46
CA PHE A 128 -10.69 10.50 5.39
C PHE A 128 -11.37 9.96 6.65
N ARG A 129 -12.22 10.76 7.28
CA ARG A 129 -12.95 10.35 8.49
C ARG A 129 -13.85 9.14 8.23
N GLU A 130 -14.55 9.14 7.10
CA GLU A 130 -15.42 8.04 6.72
C GLU A 130 -14.67 6.74 6.45
N SER A 131 -13.41 6.84 6.04
CA SER A 131 -12.57 5.66 5.74
C SER A 131 -12.04 4.96 6.99
N LEU A 132 -11.92 5.67 8.11
CA LEU A 132 -11.30 5.11 9.32
C LEU A 132 -12.00 3.86 9.85
N PRO A 133 -13.35 3.80 9.94
CA PRO A 133 -14.03 2.56 10.34
C PRO A 133 -13.75 1.41 9.36
N LYS A 134 -13.70 1.69 8.07
CA LYS A 134 -13.42 0.69 7.05
C LYS A 134 -12.02 0.10 7.21
N ILE A 135 -11.04 0.94 7.54
CA ILE A 135 -9.68 0.49 7.80
C ILE A 135 -9.64 -0.40 9.05
N ARG A 136 -10.37 -0.06 10.10
CA ARG A 136 -10.47 -0.92 11.29
C ARG A 136 -11.06 -2.28 10.95
N GLU A 137 -12.11 -2.30 10.15
CA GLU A 137 -12.77 -3.55 9.74
C GLU A 137 -11.86 -4.41 8.86
N SER A 138 -10.89 -3.80 8.18
CA SER A 138 -9.91 -4.52 7.36
C SER A 138 -8.94 -5.37 8.18
N GLN A 139 -8.83 -5.11 9.48
CA GLN A 139 -8.03 -5.90 10.42
C GLN A 139 -6.56 -6.02 10.01
N PHE A 140 -5.93 -4.90 9.68
CA PHE A 140 -4.49 -4.90 9.43
C PHE A 140 -3.72 -5.31 10.68
N SER A 141 -2.69 -6.14 10.49
CA SER A 141 -1.78 -6.52 11.59
C SER A 141 -0.92 -5.33 12.00
N GLU A 142 -0.52 -4.52 11.02
CA GLU A 142 0.24 -3.30 11.22
C GLU A 142 -0.13 -2.27 10.19
N ILE A 143 -0.15 -1.01 10.61
CA ILE A 143 -0.27 0.14 9.73
C ILE A 143 0.93 1.03 10.03
N VAL A 144 1.80 1.19 9.06
CA VAL A 144 3.01 2.02 9.20
C VAL A 144 2.84 3.25 8.32
N ALA A 145 2.80 4.42 8.93
CA ALA A 145 2.72 5.68 8.21
C ALA A 145 4.09 6.37 8.29
N CYS A 146 4.65 6.67 7.13
CA CYS A 146 5.94 7.34 7.03
C CYS A 146 5.74 8.72 6.41
N ALA A 147 6.35 9.73 7.03
CA ALA A 147 6.39 11.06 6.43
C ALA A 147 7.52 11.10 5.42
N ALA A 148 7.18 11.48 4.19
CA ALA A 148 8.17 11.73 3.15
C ALA A 148 8.44 13.23 3.10
N GLY A 149 9.71 13.60 2.97
CA GLY A 149 10.07 15.01 2.86
C GLY A 149 11.13 15.40 3.86
N PRO A 150 11.54 16.68 3.82
CA PRO A 150 12.59 17.18 4.70
C PRO A 150 12.19 17.20 6.16
#